data_4f1dca307d06dac362f1962e80d76473
#
_entry.id   4f1dca307d06dac362f1962e80d76473
#
_cell.length_a   1.000
_cell.length_b   1.000
_cell.length_c   1.000
_cell.angle_alpha   90.00
_cell.angle_beta   90.00
_cell.angle_gamma   90.00
#
_symmetry.space_group_name_H-M   'P 1'
#
loop_
_entity.id
_entity.type
_entity.pdbx_description
1 polymer ?
#
loop_
_entity_poly.entity_id
_entity_poly.type
_entity_poly.pdbx_seq_one_letter_code
_entity_poly.pdbx_strand_id
1 'polypeptide(L)'
;ADPGIFLEKYQTYEENNPQADNVLICLHNNFRSRANILYAVNDIFRDIMHAGLGGVEYDTDAMLVPGKVFQPFENHGAEPITPEGSSVELLLCRIPKDDEEEQEEKEKREYEAEAVAGRIRELTGDKPQMIWDDALNNGDGGYRAACYRDIVILLRSANSAGHVYAEVLNNAGIPAVCSTAYGYFGAPEIVEILNMLRVIDNPRQDIALAGALRSYFCYLTAQELAVLKNSSKDTDLYTAVIEYRSHDGEECFDTELSVKIDKFLDFADAYRKKASYMPIHELIKDLIYDTEYIVYAASKKNGKRRMANLDMLVNKAAEYENTSLHGLFNFLRYIDKLQKYEVDMGEADTMSENDDVVRIMSIHKSKGLEFPIVFVPDMDKKYNLQDTTERVNFHVKFGLGLDMVDTSLRLRKKSFQKRAMAEGIRLNSIGEELRVLYVALTRAVEKLILVGGIADSKYDSSMERWERRAQTHGGDYGYVYTYSNYLDLAAPVFFKSVTSEVLELRTVTFGRGDGNVDSLDKMPETGTQGMDSHDVVTRDTLYEVYTGSEAQDGVASGSNSSDDGNDVDKNDDGNRELADIFRSRFDYQYPYELSTHL
;
A
#
# COMPACT_ATOMS: atom_id res chain seq x y z
N ALA A 1 -14.75 -1.36 -4.04
CA ALA A 1 -15.72 -1.65 -5.11
C ALA A 1 -16.57 -2.84 -4.69
N ASP A 2 -17.89 -2.78 -4.87
CA ASP A 2 -18.77 -3.89 -4.54
C ASP A 2 -18.66 -4.98 -5.63
N PRO A 3 -18.12 -6.17 -5.34
CA PRO A 3 -18.02 -7.26 -6.29
C PRO A 3 -19.37 -7.86 -6.64
N GLY A 4 -20.42 -7.63 -5.82
CA GLY A 4 -21.75 -8.18 -6.02
C GLY A 4 -22.38 -7.81 -7.36
N ILE A 5 -22.18 -6.58 -7.82
CA ILE A 5 -22.70 -6.11 -9.12
C ILE A 5 -22.07 -6.88 -10.30
N PHE A 6 -20.77 -7.20 -10.19
CA PHE A 6 -20.07 -7.96 -11.22
C PHE A 6 -20.50 -9.44 -11.17
N LEU A 7 -20.56 -10.02 -9.97
CA LEU A 7 -20.95 -11.41 -9.76
C LEU A 7 -22.37 -11.69 -10.24
N GLU A 8 -23.32 -10.75 -10.01
CA GLU A 8 -24.69 -10.88 -10.54
C GLU A 8 -24.70 -11.00 -12.08
N LYS A 9 -23.89 -10.18 -12.75
CA LYS A 9 -23.77 -10.26 -14.22
C LYS A 9 -23.07 -11.55 -14.66
N TYR A 10 -21.99 -11.94 -13.97
CA TYR A 10 -21.26 -13.16 -14.24
C TYR A 10 -22.15 -14.41 -14.15
N GLN A 11 -23.06 -14.45 -13.18
CA GLN A 11 -23.99 -15.56 -12.98
C GLN A 11 -25.21 -15.54 -13.92
N THR A 12 -25.55 -14.38 -14.47
CA THR A 12 -26.77 -14.21 -15.28
C THR A 12 -26.51 -14.20 -16.79
N TYR A 13 -25.29 -13.90 -17.21
CA TYR A 13 -24.93 -13.84 -18.63
C TYR A 13 -24.60 -15.25 -19.15
N GLU A 14 -25.00 -15.54 -20.38
CA GLU A 14 -24.72 -16.83 -21.02
C GLU A 14 -23.31 -16.86 -21.59
N GLU A 15 -22.55 -17.88 -21.24
CA GLU A 15 -21.19 -18.04 -21.72
C GLU A 15 -21.18 -18.45 -23.19
N ASN A 16 -20.39 -17.69 -23.99
CA ASN A 16 -20.11 -17.96 -25.41
C ASN A 16 -21.34 -18.18 -26.31
N ASN A 17 -22.53 -17.70 -25.92
CA ASN A 17 -23.74 -17.80 -26.75
C ASN A 17 -23.94 -16.50 -27.59
N PRO A 18 -23.61 -16.50 -28.91
CA PRO A 18 -23.74 -15.29 -29.75
C PRO A 18 -25.18 -14.84 -29.98
N GLN A 19 -26.17 -15.65 -29.59
CA GLN A 19 -27.62 -15.35 -29.78
C GLN A 19 -28.26 -14.82 -28.50
N ALA A 20 -27.54 -14.81 -27.38
CA ALA A 20 -28.05 -14.23 -26.15
C ALA A 20 -27.98 -12.70 -26.17
N ASP A 21 -28.97 -12.06 -25.51
CA ASP A 21 -28.97 -10.59 -25.35
C ASP A 21 -27.74 -10.08 -24.58
N ASN A 22 -27.20 -10.92 -23.68
CA ASN A 22 -26.03 -10.64 -22.88
C ASN A 22 -25.07 -11.85 -22.92
N VAL A 23 -23.86 -11.64 -23.40
CA VAL A 23 -22.86 -12.71 -23.58
C VAL A 23 -21.73 -12.52 -22.59
N LEU A 24 -21.36 -13.61 -21.88
CA LEU A 24 -20.15 -13.70 -21.08
C LEU A 24 -19.02 -14.25 -21.94
N ILE A 25 -17.91 -13.52 -22.01
CA ILE A 25 -16.66 -13.97 -22.66
C ILE A 25 -15.60 -14.06 -21.59
N CYS A 26 -15.18 -15.28 -21.25
CA CYS A 26 -14.14 -15.52 -20.28
C CYS A 26 -12.75 -15.50 -20.93
N LEU A 27 -11.85 -14.67 -20.40
CA LEU A 27 -10.46 -14.56 -20.85
C LEU A 27 -9.57 -15.19 -19.78
N HIS A 28 -9.24 -16.47 -19.94
CA HIS A 28 -8.50 -17.25 -18.93
C HIS A 28 -6.98 -17.08 -19.04
N ASN A 29 -6.47 -16.78 -20.26
CA ASN A 29 -5.04 -16.76 -20.50
C ASN A 29 -4.38 -15.43 -20.09
N ASN A 30 -3.31 -15.53 -19.31
CA ASN A 30 -2.44 -14.42 -18.96
C ASN A 30 -1.21 -14.41 -19.87
N PHE A 31 -1.09 -13.37 -20.71
CA PHE A 31 0.04 -13.22 -21.65
C PHE A 31 1.15 -12.31 -21.11
N ARG A 32 1.06 -11.88 -19.86
CA ARG A 32 1.97 -10.92 -19.23
C ARG A 32 3.09 -11.60 -18.47
N SER A 33 2.74 -12.41 -17.48
CA SER A 33 3.65 -12.91 -16.47
C SER A 33 4.19 -14.30 -16.82
N ARG A 34 5.38 -14.62 -16.31
CA ARG A 34 5.93 -15.98 -16.40
C ARG A 34 5.05 -16.98 -15.66
N ALA A 35 5.01 -18.21 -16.17
CA ALA A 35 4.20 -19.29 -15.62
C ALA A 35 4.43 -19.50 -14.11
N ASN A 36 5.70 -19.47 -13.67
CA ASN A 36 6.05 -19.66 -12.25
C ASN A 36 5.41 -18.62 -11.32
N ILE A 37 5.30 -17.35 -11.76
CA ILE A 37 4.62 -16.32 -10.99
C ILE A 37 3.13 -16.62 -10.89
N LEU A 38 2.51 -17.01 -12.02
CA LEU A 38 1.08 -17.34 -12.06
C LEU A 38 0.75 -18.53 -11.18
N TYR A 39 1.57 -19.57 -11.19
CA TYR A 39 1.40 -20.75 -10.33
C TYR A 39 1.52 -20.37 -8.84
N ALA A 40 2.52 -19.58 -8.48
CA ALA A 40 2.68 -19.11 -7.11
C ALA A 40 1.48 -18.27 -6.63
N VAL A 41 0.98 -17.38 -7.50
CA VAL A 41 -0.22 -16.58 -7.21
C VAL A 41 -1.44 -17.48 -7.05
N ASN A 42 -1.64 -18.46 -7.94
CA ASN A 42 -2.72 -19.42 -7.84
C ASN A 42 -2.68 -20.20 -6.52
N ASP A 43 -1.49 -20.70 -6.13
CA ASP A 43 -1.30 -21.46 -4.89
C ASP A 43 -1.62 -20.62 -3.65
N ILE A 44 -1.23 -19.33 -3.64
CA ILE A 44 -1.55 -18.42 -2.54
C ILE A 44 -3.07 -18.21 -2.47
N PHE A 45 -3.71 -17.83 -3.59
CA PHE A 45 -5.12 -17.42 -3.57
C PHE A 45 -6.08 -18.60 -3.41
N ARG A 46 -5.74 -19.79 -3.88
CA ARG A 46 -6.51 -21.00 -3.62
C ARG A 46 -6.61 -21.32 -2.12
N ASP A 47 -5.58 -20.97 -1.34
CA ASP A 47 -5.57 -21.21 0.10
C ASP A 47 -6.31 -20.12 0.91
N ILE A 48 -6.42 -18.88 0.38
CA ILE A 48 -6.88 -17.74 1.18
C ILE A 48 -8.15 -17.06 0.68
N MET A 49 -8.55 -17.25 -0.59
CA MET A 49 -9.71 -16.56 -1.16
C MET A 49 -10.87 -17.54 -1.39
N HIS A 50 -12.00 -17.29 -0.72
CA HIS A 50 -13.21 -18.07 -0.86
C HIS A 50 -14.46 -17.19 -0.71
N ALA A 51 -15.63 -17.69 -1.13
CA ALA A 51 -16.88 -16.92 -1.19
C ALA A 51 -17.30 -16.30 0.15
N GLY A 52 -17.02 -16.97 1.28
CA GLY A 52 -17.30 -16.46 2.64
C GLY A 52 -16.43 -15.27 3.04
N LEU A 53 -15.33 -15.01 2.33
CA LEU A 53 -14.37 -13.95 2.60
C LEU A 53 -14.19 -13.06 1.36
N GLY A 54 -15.03 -12.05 1.23
CA GLY A 54 -14.99 -11.12 0.10
C GLY A 54 -15.89 -11.47 -1.08
N GLY A 55 -16.68 -12.53 -0.97
CA GLY A 55 -17.75 -12.87 -1.91
C GLY A 55 -17.32 -13.48 -3.23
N VAL A 56 -16.03 -13.86 -3.39
CA VAL A 56 -15.46 -14.47 -4.61
C VAL A 56 -14.80 -15.80 -4.24
N GLU A 57 -15.18 -16.87 -4.95
CA GLU A 57 -14.48 -18.15 -4.87
C GLU A 57 -13.28 -18.13 -5.83
N TYR A 58 -12.14 -18.68 -5.38
CA TYR A 58 -10.98 -18.84 -6.24
C TYR A 58 -10.91 -20.30 -6.73
N ASP A 59 -11.76 -20.58 -7.71
CA ASP A 59 -11.92 -21.87 -8.35
C ASP A 59 -11.04 -22.00 -9.62
N THR A 60 -11.27 -23.07 -10.38
CA THR A 60 -10.56 -23.34 -11.65
C THR A 60 -10.76 -22.23 -12.67
N ASP A 61 -11.95 -21.58 -12.67
CA ASP A 61 -12.27 -20.51 -13.62
C ASP A 61 -11.59 -19.19 -13.25
N ALA A 62 -11.33 -18.97 -11.96
CA ALA A 62 -10.58 -17.80 -11.46
C ALA A 62 -9.06 -17.96 -11.58
N MET A 63 -8.55 -19.19 -11.78
CA MET A 63 -7.11 -19.47 -11.87
C MET A 63 -6.49 -18.79 -13.09
N LEU A 64 -5.28 -18.27 -12.89
CA LEU A 64 -4.47 -17.68 -13.95
C LEU A 64 -3.79 -18.76 -14.77
N VAL A 65 -4.04 -18.79 -16.09
CA VAL A 65 -3.45 -19.74 -17.03
C VAL A 65 -2.35 -19.05 -17.84
N PRO A 66 -1.13 -19.60 -17.94
CA PRO A 66 -0.08 -19.04 -18.77
C PRO A 66 -0.46 -19.04 -20.25
N GLY A 67 -0.48 -17.86 -20.89
CA GLY A 67 -0.79 -17.71 -22.33
C GLY A 67 0.45 -17.40 -23.17
N LYS A 68 1.57 -16.93 -22.56
CA LYS A 68 2.83 -16.59 -23.24
C LYS A 68 3.92 -17.58 -22.84
N VAL A 69 4.59 -18.15 -23.83
CA VAL A 69 5.79 -18.95 -23.62
C VAL A 69 7.00 -18.04 -23.82
N PHE A 70 7.81 -17.87 -22.78
CA PHE A 70 9.05 -17.12 -22.86
C PHE A 70 10.15 -18.03 -23.39
N GLN A 71 10.95 -17.54 -24.34
CA GLN A 71 12.06 -18.31 -24.87
C GLN A 71 13.13 -18.51 -23.79
N PRO A 72 13.81 -19.69 -23.73
CA PRO A 72 14.90 -19.90 -22.79
C PRO A 72 16.06 -18.97 -23.09
N PHE A 73 16.79 -18.55 -22.06
CA PHE A 73 18.00 -17.75 -22.21
C PHE A 73 19.14 -18.65 -22.67
N GLU A 74 19.56 -18.52 -23.93
CA GLU A 74 20.73 -19.20 -24.49
C GLU A 74 21.98 -18.35 -24.25
N ASN A 75 22.84 -18.79 -23.34
CA ASN A 75 24.14 -18.17 -23.12
C ASN A 75 25.13 -18.81 -24.12
N HIS A 76 25.63 -18.02 -25.07
CA HIS A 76 26.60 -18.50 -26.06
C HIS A 76 27.88 -18.99 -25.38
N GLY A 77 27.95 -20.31 -25.07
CA GLY A 77 29.14 -20.99 -24.58
C GLY A 77 29.14 -21.50 -23.15
N ALA A 78 28.07 -21.34 -22.40
CA ALA A 78 27.85 -22.00 -21.11
C ALA A 78 26.51 -22.74 -21.14
N GLU A 79 26.30 -23.68 -20.21
CA GLU A 79 24.98 -24.33 -20.04
C GLU A 79 23.86 -23.27 -20.03
N PRO A 80 22.70 -23.59 -20.64
CA PRO A 80 21.59 -22.63 -20.67
C PRO A 80 21.32 -22.22 -19.23
N ILE A 81 21.68 -20.98 -18.92
CA ILE A 81 21.22 -20.35 -17.69
C ILE A 81 19.75 -20.06 -17.96
N THR A 82 18.90 -21.02 -17.65
CA THR A 82 17.55 -20.66 -17.32
C THR A 82 17.69 -19.49 -16.35
N PRO A 83 16.86 -18.44 -16.38
CA PRO A 83 16.80 -17.48 -15.29
C PRO A 83 16.31 -18.24 -14.04
N GLU A 84 17.15 -19.15 -13.59
CA GLU A 84 17.03 -20.03 -12.46
C GLU A 84 17.37 -19.25 -11.21
N GLY A 85 16.44 -18.71 -10.70
CA GLY A 85 16.18 -18.33 -9.35
C GLY A 85 14.68 -18.21 -9.31
N SER A 86 14.07 -18.82 -8.34
CA SER A 86 12.63 -18.79 -8.15
C SER A 86 12.04 -17.47 -8.62
N SER A 87 11.05 -17.53 -9.49
CA SER A 87 10.38 -16.32 -9.99
C SER A 87 9.69 -15.56 -8.85
N VAL A 88 9.46 -16.22 -7.69
CA VAL A 88 8.84 -15.65 -6.50
C VAL A 88 9.70 -15.91 -5.27
N GLU A 89 10.06 -14.84 -4.60
CA GLU A 89 10.86 -14.85 -3.37
C GLU A 89 10.06 -14.29 -2.19
N LEU A 90 10.25 -14.89 -1.01
CA LEU A 90 9.88 -14.32 0.27
C LEU A 90 11.15 -13.90 1.00
N LEU A 91 11.35 -12.60 1.15
CA LEU A 91 12.47 -12.01 1.86
C LEU A 91 12.04 -11.65 3.29
N LEU A 92 12.50 -12.43 4.26
CA LEU A 92 12.20 -12.23 5.68
C LEU A 92 13.31 -11.40 6.34
N CYS A 93 12.94 -10.27 6.90
CA CYS A 93 13.81 -9.42 7.69
C CYS A 93 13.71 -9.78 9.17
N ARG A 94 14.77 -10.34 9.72
CA ARG A 94 14.87 -10.66 11.14
C ARG A 94 15.32 -9.42 11.90
N ILE A 95 14.37 -8.76 12.58
CA ILE A 95 14.59 -7.47 13.24
C ILE A 95 15.12 -7.71 14.65
N PRO A 96 16.32 -7.19 14.98
CA PRO A 96 16.87 -7.36 16.31
C PRO A 96 15.99 -6.68 17.36
N LYS A 97 16.05 -7.17 18.60
CA LYS A 97 15.43 -6.51 19.74
C LYS A 97 16.37 -5.39 20.19
N ASP A 98 15.90 -4.17 20.17
CA ASP A 98 16.67 -3.04 20.70
C ASP A 98 16.81 -3.21 22.22
N ASP A 99 18.03 -3.38 22.69
CA ASP A 99 18.36 -3.26 24.11
C ASP A 99 18.44 -1.75 24.43
N GLU A 100 17.65 -1.33 25.37
CA GLU A 100 17.35 0.04 25.81
C GLU A 100 18.60 0.82 26.28
N GLU A 101 19.52 1.24 25.47
CA GLU A 101 20.43 2.34 25.84
C GLU A 101 21.23 2.80 24.59
N GLU A 102 20.99 4.04 24.13
CA GLU A 102 21.89 4.90 23.35
C GLU A 102 21.87 4.88 21.80
N GLN A 103 20.95 4.24 21.11
CA GLN A 103 20.83 4.46 19.65
C GLN A 103 19.43 4.94 19.27
N GLU A 104 19.33 5.90 18.34
CA GLU A 104 18.07 6.29 17.71
C GLU A 104 17.38 5.02 17.19
N GLU A 105 16.20 4.72 17.73
CA GLU A 105 15.39 3.55 17.43
C GLU A 105 15.09 3.52 15.93
N LYS A 106 15.76 2.66 15.17
CA LYS A 106 15.45 2.45 13.76
C LYS A 106 14.02 1.93 13.65
N GLU A 107 13.21 2.61 12.87
CA GLU A 107 11.89 2.09 12.55
C GLU A 107 12.01 0.76 11.80
N LYS A 108 11.12 -0.19 12.09
CA LYS A 108 11.05 -1.49 11.43
C LYS A 108 11.13 -1.40 9.90
N ARG A 109 10.54 -0.37 9.30
CA ARG A 109 10.57 -0.12 7.86
C ARG A 109 11.93 0.21 7.30
N GLU A 110 12.82 0.77 8.09
CA GLU A 110 14.19 1.05 7.67
C GLU A 110 14.96 -0.25 7.45
N TYR A 111 14.78 -1.23 8.34
CA TYR A 111 15.37 -2.56 8.15
C TYR A 111 14.84 -3.26 6.89
N GLU A 112 13.54 -3.20 6.65
CA GLU A 112 12.97 -3.74 5.41
C GLU A 112 13.51 -3.02 4.16
N ALA A 113 13.61 -1.69 4.21
CA ALA A 113 14.15 -0.89 3.10
C ALA A 113 15.64 -1.19 2.84
N GLU A 114 16.43 -1.43 3.89
CA GLU A 114 17.83 -1.86 3.76
C GLU A 114 17.94 -3.25 3.12
N ALA A 115 17.08 -4.20 3.51
CA ALA A 115 17.03 -5.52 2.89
C ALA A 115 16.65 -5.43 1.40
N VAL A 116 15.65 -4.60 1.07
CA VAL A 116 15.26 -4.32 -0.31
C VAL A 116 16.42 -3.69 -1.09
N ALA A 117 17.15 -2.73 -0.50
CA ALA A 117 18.31 -2.10 -1.14
C ALA A 117 19.43 -3.13 -1.42
N GLY A 118 19.71 -4.02 -0.45
CA GLY A 118 20.65 -5.12 -0.63
C GLY A 118 20.24 -6.03 -1.80
N ARG A 119 18.96 -6.41 -1.85
CA ARG A 119 18.45 -7.29 -2.91
C ARG A 119 18.44 -6.62 -4.29
N ILE A 120 18.13 -5.32 -4.36
CA ILE A 120 18.22 -4.56 -5.62
C ILE A 120 19.66 -4.54 -6.15
N ARG A 121 20.66 -4.34 -5.27
CA ARG A 121 22.07 -4.39 -5.68
C ARG A 121 22.48 -5.76 -6.24
N GLU A 122 21.98 -6.83 -5.67
CA GLU A 122 22.23 -8.17 -6.22
C GLU A 122 21.60 -8.35 -7.62
N LEU A 123 20.38 -7.86 -7.80
CA LEU A 123 19.65 -7.98 -9.06
C LEU A 123 20.19 -7.08 -10.18
N THR A 124 20.93 -6.02 -9.85
CA THR A 124 21.50 -5.05 -10.82
C THR A 124 23.02 -5.04 -10.84
N GLY A 125 23.69 -5.85 -10.00
CA GLY A 125 25.16 -5.86 -9.83
C GLY A 125 25.92 -6.68 -10.88
N ASP A 126 27.01 -7.33 -10.46
CA ASP A 126 27.94 -8.03 -11.36
C ASP A 126 27.31 -9.21 -12.13
N LYS A 127 26.29 -9.85 -11.55
CA LYS A 127 25.50 -10.90 -12.18
C LYS A 127 24.02 -10.47 -12.20
N PRO A 128 23.67 -9.54 -13.11
CA PRO A 128 22.33 -8.97 -13.10
C PRO A 128 21.28 -10.02 -13.46
N GLN A 129 20.08 -9.82 -12.91
CA GLN A 129 18.91 -10.57 -13.33
C GLN A 129 18.66 -10.29 -14.81
N MET A 130 18.56 -11.33 -15.63
CA MET A 130 18.17 -11.18 -17.03
C MET A 130 16.65 -11.10 -17.13
N ILE A 131 16.16 -10.12 -17.88
CA ILE A 131 14.74 -9.90 -18.14
C ILE A 131 14.47 -9.90 -19.63
N TRP A 132 13.29 -10.35 -20.02
CA TRP A 132 12.84 -10.33 -21.39
C TRP A 132 12.34 -8.94 -21.79
N ASP A 133 12.78 -8.44 -22.96
CA ASP A 133 12.36 -7.18 -23.50
C ASP A 133 11.85 -7.37 -24.94
N ASP A 134 10.56 -7.18 -25.16
CA ASP A 134 9.91 -7.38 -26.46
C ASP A 134 10.36 -6.34 -27.52
N ALA A 135 10.96 -5.22 -27.09
CA ALA A 135 11.44 -4.16 -28.01
C ALA A 135 12.82 -4.47 -28.62
N LEU A 136 13.55 -5.46 -28.10
CA LEU A 136 14.85 -5.81 -28.64
C LEU A 136 14.75 -6.53 -30.01
N ASN A 137 15.84 -6.59 -30.75
CA ASN A 137 15.98 -7.31 -32.02
C ASN A 137 14.89 -6.94 -33.05
N ASN A 138 14.56 -5.64 -33.18
CA ASN A 138 13.53 -5.12 -34.11
C ASN A 138 12.10 -5.67 -33.84
N GLY A 139 11.81 -6.06 -32.58
CA GLY A 139 10.51 -6.60 -32.19
C GLY A 139 10.45 -8.11 -32.08
N ASP A 140 11.57 -8.83 -32.31
CA ASP A 140 11.65 -10.28 -32.09
C ASP A 140 11.85 -10.62 -30.62
N GLY A 141 12.12 -9.62 -29.78
CA GLY A 141 12.40 -9.77 -28.35
C GLY A 141 13.82 -10.26 -28.06
N GLY A 142 14.20 -10.16 -26.80
CA GLY A 142 15.51 -10.64 -26.33
C GLY A 142 15.73 -10.40 -24.84
N TYR A 143 16.78 -11.00 -24.30
CA TYR A 143 17.16 -10.82 -22.91
C TYR A 143 18.12 -9.64 -22.75
N ARG A 144 17.90 -8.82 -21.72
CA ARG A 144 18.83 -7.80 -21.26
C ARG A 144 18.98 -7.84 -19.73
N ALA A 145 20.05 -7.21 -19.25
CA ALA A 145 20.24 -6.99 -17.83
C ALA A 145 19.15 -6.06 -17.27
N ALA A 146 18.67 -6.37 -16.06
CA ALA A 146 17.75 -5.52 -15.33
C ALA A 146 18.42 -4.20 -14.94
N CYS A 147 17.68 -3.10 -15.07
CA CYS A 147 18.04 -1.75 -14.66
C CYS A 147 17.12 -1.28 -13.53
N TYR A 148 17.42 -0.14 -12.91
CA TYR A 148 16.58 0.39 -11.83
C TYR A 148 15.15 0.71 -12.29
N ARG A 149 14.95 1.16 -13.52
CA ARG A 149 13.63 1.45 -14.12
C ARG A 149 12.72 0.22 -14.23
N ASP A 150 13.29 -0.99 -14.23
CA ASP A 150 12.56 -2.25 -14.32
C ASP A 150 11.98 -2.69 -12.98
N ILE A 151 12.36 -2.00 -11.91
CA ILE A 151 12.03 -2.33 -10.53
C ILE A 151 10.97 -1.39 -9.99
N VAL A 152 9.91 -1.96 -9.42
CA VAL A 152 8.88 -1.20 -8.70
C VAL A 152 8.73 -1.73 -7.27
N ILE A 153 8.49 -0.82 -6.35
CA ILE A 153 8.13 -1.13 -4.96
C ILE A 153 6.66 -0.75 -4.77
N LEU A 154 5.82 -1.75 -4.52
CA LEU A 154 4.38 -1.59 -4.34
C LEU A 154 4.01 -1.61 -2.86
N LEU A 155 3.49 -0.50 -2.37
CA LEU A 155 3.07 -0.33 -0.98
C LEU A 155 1.53 -0.27 -0.88
N ARG A 156 0.96 -0.84 0.17
CA ARG A 156 -0.47 -0.67 0.48
C ARG A 156 -0.83 0.81 0.66
N SER A 157 0.08 1.57 1.31
CA SER A 157 -0.03 3.01 1.50
C SER A 157 1.34 3.66 1.26
N ALA A 158 1.58 4.10 0.04
CA ALA A 158 2.82 4.77 -0.32
C ALA A 158 2.97 6.12 0.41
N ASN A 159 1.86 6.78 0.74
CA ASN A 159 1.86 8.07 1.44
C ASN A 159 2.54 7.99 2.82
N SER A 160 2.36 6.90 3.56
CA SER A 160 2.89 6.77 4.93
C SER A 160 4.28 6.14 5.00
N ALA A 161 4.68 5.35 4.00
CA ALA A 161 5.91 4.57 4.06
C ALA A 161 6.88 4.86 2.89
N GLY A 162 6.37 5.35 1.76
CA GLY A 162 7.17 5.48 0.55
C GLY A 162 8.39 6.40 0.67
N HIS A 163 8.33 7.41 1.54
CA HIS A 163 9.46 8.31 1.77
C HIS A 163 10.62 7.61 2.49
N VAL A 164 10.35 6.68 3.43
CA VAL A 164 11.37 5.90 4.13
C VAL A 164 12.14 5.03 3.14
N TYR A 165 11.42 4.28 2.29
CA TYR A 165 12.06 3.48 1.24
C TYR A 165 12.86 4.34 0.27
N ALA A 166 12.31 5.48 -0.18
CA ALA A 166 13.02 6.38 -1.09
C ALA A 166 14.30 6.94 -0.45
N GLU A 167 14.26 7.31 0.83
CA GLU A 167 15.39 7.84 1.55
C GLU A 167 16.48 6.80 1.74
N VAL A 168 16.15 5.62 2.25
CA VAL A 168 17.10 4.51 2.45
C VAL A 168 17.75 4.09 1.14
N LEU A 169 16.98 3.91 0.06
CA LEU A 169 17.52 3.57 -1.25
C LEU A 169 18.45 4.63 -1.80
N ASN A 170 18.06 5.90 -1.75
CA ASN A 170 18.92 7.01 -2.21
C ASN A 170 20.21 7.13 -1.37
N ASN A 171 20.14 6.92 -0.05
CA ASN A 171 21.32 6.91 0.81
C ASN A 171 22.24 5.71 0.49
N ALA A 172 21.65 4.59 0.06
CA ALA A 172 22.37 3.42 -0.42
C ALA A 172 22.95 3.57 -1.84
N GLY A 173 22.76 4.73 -2.50
CA GLY A 173 23.22 5.00 -3.87
C GLY A 173 22.32 4.42 -4.97
N ILE A 174 21.13 3.95 -4.65
CA ILE A 174 20.13 3.45 -5.59
C ILE A 174 19.15 4.59 -5.87
N PRO A 175 19.08 5.12 -7.10
CA PRO A 175 18.16 6.20 -7.41
C PRO A 175 16.71 5.72 -7.29
N ALA A 176 15.96 6.31 -6.38
CA ALA A 176 14.58 5.92 -6.11
C ALA A 176 13.65 7.13 -6.01
N VAL A 177 12.44 6.98 -6.54
CA VAL A 177 11.41 8.03 -6.55
C VAL A 177 10.10 7.46 -6.04
N CYS A 178 9.49 8.19 -5.11
CA CYS A 178 8.18 7.87 -4.57
C CYS A 178 7.12 8.77 -5.19
N SER A 179 6.15 8.19 -5.90
CA SER A 179 5.00 8.90 -6.43
C SER A 179 3.87 8.93 -5.40
N THR A 180 3.99 9.79 -4.38
CA THR A 180 2.98 9.94 -3.32
C THR A 180 2.13 11.18 -3.51
N ALA A 181 0.84 11.08 -3.18
CA ALA A 181 -0.08 12.21 -3.19
C ALA A 181 0.17 13.22 -2.03
N TYR A 182 0.83 12.77 -0.96
CA TYR A 182 1.29 13.65 0.12
C TYR A 182 2.42 14.58 -0.32
N GLY A 183 3.03 14.28 -1.49
CA GLY A 183 4.23 14.93 -1.93
C GLY A 183 4.07 16.41 -2.15
N TYR A 184 3.11 16.81 -2.96
CA TYR A 184 3.09 18.18 -3.46
C TYR A 184 2.83 19.23 -2.37
N PHE A 185 1.68 19.15 -1.71
CA PHE A 185 1.33 20.13 -0.67
C PHE A 185 2.06 19.93 0.66
N GLY A 186 2.67 18.75 0.87
CA GLY A 186 3.52 18.45 2.01
C GLY A 186 5.01 18.74 1.76
N ALA A 187 5.38 19.04 0.53
CA ALA A 187 6.76 19.40 0.19
C ALA A 187 7.19 20.66 0.95
N PRO A 188 8.36 20.66 1.61
CA PRO A 188 8.79 21.77 2.46
C PRO A 188 8.71 23.12 1.76
N GLU A 189 9.15 23.21 0.49
CA GLU A 189 9.10 24.44 -0.31
C GLU A 189 7.69 24.94 -0.54
N ILE A 190 6.72 24.04 -0.69
CA ILE A 190 5.31 24.42 -0.87
C ILE A 190 4.68 24.83 0.46
N VAL A 191 4.96 24.09 1.54
CA VAL A 191 4.49 24.42 2.90
C VAL A 191 4.98 25.79 3.33
N GLU A 192 6.25 26.14 3.08
CA GLU A 192 6.82 27.44 3.41
C GLU A 192 6.11 28.58 2.65
N ILE A 193 5.93 28.44 1.33
CA ILE A 193 5.19 29.44 0.53
C ILE A 193 3.74 29.55 0.97
N LEU A 194 3.03 28.44 1.18
CA LEU A 194 1.63 28.47 1.63
C LEU A 194 1.49 29.08 3.02
N ASN A 195 2.41 28.84 3.95
CA ASN A 195 2.40 29.47 5.26
C ASN A 195 2.59 31.00 5.12
N MET A 196 3.51 31.43 4.25
CA MET A 196 3.69 32.87 4.00
C MET A 196 2.44 33.51 3.38
N LEU A 197 1.80 32.85 2.41
CA LEU A 197 0.54 33.33 1.82
C LEU A 197 -0.59 33.39 2.86
N ARG A 198 -0.68 32.43 3.78
CA ARG A 198 -1.66 32.46 4.89
C ARG A 198 -1.40 33.63 5.84
N VAL A 199 -0.13 33.96 6.13
CA VAL A 199 0.24 35.12 6.94
C VAL A 199 -0.09 36.44 6.23
N ILE A 200 0.11 36.49 4.91
CA ILE A 200 -0.29 37.66 4.10
C ILE A 200 -1.80 37.86 4.13
N ASP A 201 -2.59 36.79 4.03
CA ASP A 201 -4.06 36.84 4.11
C ASP A 201 -4.55 37.16 5.53
N ASN A 202 -4.11 36.39 6.52
CA ASN A 202 -4.48 36.55 7.91
C ASN A 202 -3.34 36.15 8.86
N PRO A 203 -2.62 37.10 9.49
CA PRO A 203 -1.48 36.82 10.36
C PRO A 203 -1.84 36.19 11.71
N ARG A 204 -3.13 36.13 12.09
CA ARG A 204 -3.61 35.55 13.35
C ARG A 204 -3.77 34.04 13.31
N GLN A 205 -3.17 33.37 12.31
CA GLN A 205 -3.11 31.91 12.22
C GLN A 205 -1.78 31.44 12.84
N ASP A 206 -1.79 31.05 14.11
CA ASP A 206 -0.58 30.73 14.90
C ASP A 206 0.33 29.71 14.22
N ILE A 207 -0.24 28.63 13.65
CA ILE A 207 0.55 27.56 12.99
C ILE A 207 1.24 28.09 11.73
N ALA A 208 0.51 28.82 10.89
CA ALA A 208 1.06 29.38 9.66
C ALA A 208 2.13 30.45 9.96
N LEU A 209 1.86 31.31 10.96
CA LEU A 209 2.80 32.33 11.40
C LEU A 209 4.07 31.71 11.98
N ALA A 210 3.96 30.73 12.86
CA ALA A 210 5.13 30.01 13.40
C ALA A 210 5.94 29.34 12.28
N GLY A 211 5.25 28.73 11.30
CA GLY A 211 5.89 28.13 10.13
C GLY A 211 6.63 29.16 9.27
N ALA A 212 6.03 30.32 8.99
CA ALA A 212 6.66 31.39 8.23
C ALA A 212 7.85 32.03 8.97
N LEU A 213 7.74 32.24 10.28
CA LEU A 213 8.81 32.79 11.11
C LEU A 213 10.04 31.84 11.18
N ARG A 214 9.82 30.52 11.16
CA ARG A 214 10.90 29.53 11.15
C ARG A 214 11.50 29.25 9.77
N SER A 215 10.81 29.64 8.70
CA SER A 215 11.21 29.39 7.32
C SER A 215 12.30 30.37 6.82
N TYR A 216 12.62 30.23 5.55
CA TYR A 216 13.51 31.12 4.80
C TYR A 216 13.19 32.62 4.98
N PHE A 217 11.93 32.97 5.22
CA PHE A 217 11.50 34.39 5.28
C PHE A 217 11.93 35.13 6.55
N CYS A 218 12.27 34.41 7.64
CA CYS A 218 12.67 35.04 8.88
C CYS A 218 13.81 34.32 9.62
N TYR A 219 13.98 33.01 9.43
CA TYR A 219 15.02 32.17 10.06
C TYR A 219 15.03 32.17 11.59
N LEU A 220 13.87 32.27 12.24
CA LEU A 220 13.83 32.15 13.70
C LEU A 220 14.15 30.72 14.16
N THR A 221 14.96 30.63 15.20
CA THR A 221 15.19 29.38 15.93
C THR A 221 13.98 29.01 16.79
N ALA A 222 13.92 27.74 17.22
CA ALA A 222 12.85 27.31 18.15
C ALA A 222 12.93 28.05 19.50
N GLN A 223 14.15 28.45 19.92
CA GLN A 223 14.37 29.19 21.15
C GLN A 223 13.85 30.62 21.03
N GLU A 224 14.15 31.33 19.93
CA GLU A 224 13.63 32.68 19.66
C GLU A 224 12.09 32.69 19.60
N LEU A 225 11.49 31.70 18.94
CA LEU A 225 10.03 31.54 18.90
C LEU A 225 9.42 31.30 20.30
N ALA A 226 10.10 30.53 21.15
CA ALA A 226 9.68 30.29 22.51
C ALA A 226 9.78 31.58 23.38
N VAL A 227 10.81 32.40 23.16
CA VAL A 227 10.93 33.72 23.82
C VAL A 227 9.75 34.61 23.45
N LEU A 228 9.40 34.69 22.15
CA LEU A 228 8.24 35.47 21.69
C LEU A 228 6.94 34.99 22.32
N LYS A 229 6.71 33.69 22.38
CA LYS A 229 5.46 33.17 22.97
C LYS A 229 5.42 33.31 24.49
N ASN A 230 6.56 33.27 25.17
CA ASN A 230 6.66 33.46 26.62
C ASN A 230 6.50 34.94 27.05
N SER A 231 6.80 35.91 26.19
CA SER A 231 6.59 37.32 26.48
C SER A 231 5.08 37.67 26.68
N SER A 232 4.18 36.91 26.04
CA SER A 232 2.74 37.10 26.15
C SER A 232 1.99 35.76 26.15
N LYS A 233 1.90 35.13 27.33
CA LYS A 233 1.43 33.72 27.50
C LYS A 233 -0.02 33.46 27.10
N ASP A 234 -0.90 34.46 27.32
CA ASP A 234 -2.34 34.28 27.17
C ASP A 234 -2.91 34.85 25.85
N THR A 235 -2.05 35.30 24.94
CA THR A 235 -2.44 35.90 23.65
C THR A 235 -2.10 34.99 22.47
N ASP A 236 -2.68 35.28 21.28
CA ASP A 236 -2.27 34.66 20.02
C ASP A 236 -0.81 35.06 19.68
N LEU A 237 -0.13 34.21 18.87
CA LEU A 237 1.27 34.41 18.53
C LEU A 237 1.51 35.74 17.83
N TYR A 238 0.57 36.20 16.98
CA TYR A 238 0.70 37.48 16.28
C TYR A 238 0.69 38.67 17.27
N THR A 239 -0.20 38.64 18.26
CA THR A 239 -0.21 39.67 19.31
C THR A 239 1.09 39.67 20.11
N ALA A 240 1.60 38.49 20.46
CA ALA A 240 2.90 38.36 21.15
C ALA A 240 4.06 38.96 20.33
N VAL A 241 4.07 38.73 19.01
CA VAL A 241 5.08 39.32 18.09
C VAL A 241 4.97 40.87 18.05
N ILE A 242 3.75 41.42 17.99
CA ILE A 242 3.55 42.87 17.97
C ILE A 242 3.88 43.51 19.32
N GLU A 243 3.52 42.87 20.43
CA GLU A 243 3.85 43.34 21.77
C GLU A 243 5.37 43.33 22.00
N TYR A 244 6.07 42.25 21.56
CA TYR A 244 7.52 42.19 21.63
C TYR A 244 8.21 43.33 20.88
N ARG A 245 7.68 43.72 19.71
CA ARG A 245 8.16 44.86 18.92
C ARG A 245 8.03 46.20 19.69
N SER A 246 7.01 46.35 20.54
CA SER A 246 6.73 47.60 21.27
C SER A 246 7.47 47.74 22.60
N HIS A 247 8.16 46.69 23.07
CA HIS A 247 8.89 46.67 24.36
C HIS A 247 10.38 47.04 24.22
N ASP A 248 10.73 47.91 23.27
CA ASP A 248 12.08 48.41 23.05
C ASP A 248 12.64 49.07 24.32
N GLY A 249 13.64 48.44 24.94
CA GLY A 249 14.32 49.02 26.12
C GLY A 249 14.18 48.23 27.44
N GLU A 250 13.52 47.06 27.46
CA GLU A 250 13.49 46.19 28.66
C GLU A 250 14.76 45.30 28.78
N GLU A 251 15.14 44.89 30.01
CA GLU A 251 16.38 44.17 30.33
C GLU A 251 16.53 42.79 29.63
N CYS A 252 15.46 42.25 29.05
CA CYS A 252 15.45 40.95 28.33
C CYS A 252 15.20 41.11 26.83
N PHE A 253 15.36 42.29 26.26
CA PHE A 253 15.07 42.57 24.86
C PHE A 253 16.28 42.19 23.96
N ASP A 254 16.07 41.27 23.06
CA ASP A 254 17.08 40.89 22.05
C ASP A 254 16.94 41.79 20.80
N THR A 255 17.87 42.70 20.62
CA THR A 255 17.89 43.64 19.50
C THR A 255 17.96 42.95 18.15
N GLU A 256 18.68 41.80 18.05
CA GLU A 256 18.82 41.05 16.81
C GLU A 256 17.46 40.39 16.43
N LEU A 257 16.78 39.81 17.41
CA LEU A 257 15.45 39.23 17.23
C LEU A 257 14.42 40.31 16.81
N SER A 258 14.44 41.51 17.44
CA SER A 258 13.57 42.62 17.07
C SER A 258 13.77 43.04 15.62
N VAL A 259 15.00 43.19 15.16
CA VAL A 259 15.31 43.54 13.76
C VAL A 259 14.82 42.46 12.77
N LYS A 260 14.93 41.19 13.12
CA LYS A 260 14.39 40.08 12.27
C LYS A 260 12.88 40.19 12.16
N ILE A 261 12.19 40.44 13.29
CA ILE A 261 10.74 40.58 13.35
C ILE A 261 10.26 41.81 12.56
N ASP A 262 10.90 42.96 12.73
CA ASP A 262 10.55 44.18 12.02
C ASP A 262 10.64 43.98 10.50
N LYS A 263 11.73 43.43 10.02
CA LYS A 263 11.90 43.12 8.59
C LYS A 263 10.82 42.16 8.08
N PHE A 264 10.48 41.14 8.85
CA PHE A 264 9.45 40.17 8.47
C PHE A 264 8.05 40.80 8.42
N LEU A 265 7.68 41.63 9.42
CA LEU A 265 6.39 42.30 9.46
C LEU A 265 6.25 43.33 8.33
N ASP A 266 7.30 44.13 8.08
CA ASP A 266 7.30 45.10 6.98
C ASP A 266 7.20 44.41 5.62
N PHE A 267 7.88 43.28 5.45
CA PHE A 267 7.78 42.44 4.29
C PHE A 267 6.36 41.86 4.10
N ALA A 268 5.79 41.25 5.15
CA ALA A 268 4.43 40.72 5.11
C ALA A 268 3.38 41.78 4.80
N ASP A 269 3.52 43.01 5.37
CA ASP A 269 2.63 44.12 5.09
C ASP A 269 2.75 44.68 3.68
N ALA A 270 3.97 44.68 3.10
CA ALA A 270 4.18 45.05 1.71
C ALA A 270 3.47 44.06 0.76
N TYR A 271 3.59 42.76 1.00
CA TYR A 271 2.93 41.72 0.20
C TYR A 271 1.40 41.71 0.43
N ARG A 272 0.92 42.01 1.62
CA ARG A 272 -0.53 42.18 1.90
C ARG A 272 -1.12 43.31 1.06
N LYS A 273 -0.39 44.41 0.90
CA LYS A 273 -0.80 45.49 0.00
C LYS A 273 -0.81 45.05 -1.46
N LYS A 274 0.23 44.32 -1.91
CA LYS A 274 0.29 43.73 -3.28
C LYS A 274 -0.89 42.76 -3.51
N ALA A 275 -1.23 41.90 -2.57
CA ALA A 275 -2.32 40.93 -2.67
C ALA A 275 -3.72 41.55 -2.88
N SER A 276 -3.90 42.83 -2.58
CA SER A 276 -5.19 43.54 -2.79
C SER A 276 -5.47 43.92 -4.25
N TYR A 277 -4.46 43.95 -5.11
CA TYR A 277 -4.61 44.39 -6.51
C TYR A 277 -3.92 43.50 -7.54
N MET A 278 -3.02 42.62 -7.11
CA MET A 278 -2.22 41.78 -7.97
C MET A 278 -2.87 40.39 -8.13
N PRO A 279 -2.85 39.79 -9.33
CA PRO A 279 -3.25 38.40 -9.52
C PRO A 279 -2.44 37.45 -8.63
N ILE A 280 -3.06 36.33 -8.19
CA ILE A 280 -2.45 35.41 -7.23
C ILE A 280 -1.20 34.74 -7.81
N HIS A 281 -1.25 34.31 -9.06
CA HIS A 281 -0.10 33.69 -9.72
C HIS A 281 1.09 34.64 -9.85
N GLU A 282 0.85 35.94 -10.09
CA GLU A 282 1.88 36.97 -10.10
C GLU A 282 2.41 37.23 -8.69
N LEU A 283 1.53 37.29 -7.68
CA LEU A 283 1.91 37.45 -6.29
C LEU A 283 2.83 36.32 -5.80
N ILE A 284 2.50 35.06 -6.15
CA ILE A 284 3.32 33.90 -5.81
C ILE A 284 4.65 33.95 -6.57
N LYS A 285 4.62 34.34 -7.84
CA LYS A 285 5.83 34.48 -8.65
C LYS A 285 6.74 35.56 -8.09
N ASP A 286 6.22 36.75 -7.77
CA ASP A 286 6.99 37.81 -7.10
C ASP A 286 7.56 37.32 -5.78
N LEU A 287 6.76 36.61 -4.95
CA LEU A 287 7.23 36.07 -3.67
C LEU A 287 8.41 35.12 -3.85
N ILE A 288 8.39 34.24 -4.86
CA ILE A 288 9.44 33.25 -5.13
C ILE A 288 10.70 33.92 -5.71
N TYR A 289 10.56 34.86 -6.63
CA TYR A 289 11.70 35.44 -7.35
C TYR A 289 12.29 36.68 -6.68
N ASP A 290 11.48 37.61 -6.18
CA ASP A 290 11.96 38.83 -5.49
C ASP A 290 12.70 38.53 -4.18
N THR A 291 12.33 37.42 -3.53
CA THR A 291 13.02 36.98 -2.30
C THR A 291 14.19 36.03 -2.58
N GLU A 292 14.48 35.71 -3.84
CA GLU A 292 15.47 34.71 -4.23
C GLU A 292 15.20 33.32 -3.66
N TYR A 293 13.95 33.03 -3.23
CA TYR A 293 13.54 31.74 -2.66
C TYR A 293 13.79 30.59 -3.65
N ILE A 294 13.67 30.85 -4.95
CA ILE A 294 13.98 29.86 -6.00
C ILE A 294 15.43 29.36 -5.93
N VAL A 295 16.39 30.27 -5.63
CA VAL A 295 17.81 29.90 -5.50
C VAL A 295 18.03 29.06 -4.24
N TYR A 296 17.39 29.45 -3.13
CA TYR A 296 17.40 28.68 -1.90
C TYR A 296 16.85 27.26 -2.11
N ALA A 297 15.68 27.12 -2.74
CA ALA A 297 15.07 25.84 -3.05
C ALA A 297 15.98 24.98 -3.96
N ALA A 298 16.60 25.58 -4.98
CA ALA A 298 17.53 24.91 -5.89
C ALA A 298 18.79 24.41 -5.20
N SER A 299 19.28 25.10 -4.13
CA SER A 299 20.47 24.72 -3.38
C SER A 299 20.27 23.50 -2.46
N LYS A 300 19.03 23.13 -2.18
CA LYS A 300 18.71 21.99 -1.30
C LYS A 300 18.75 20.66 -2.06
N LYS A 301 18.78 19.54 -1.32
CA LYS A 301 18.65 18.19 -1.87
C LYS A 301 17.40 18.13 -2.78
N ASN A 302 17.53 17.56 -3.97
CA ASN A 302 16.47 17.50 -5.01
C ASN A 302 16.04 18.89 -5.55
N GLY A 303 16.97 19.84 -5.70
CA GLY A 303 16.69 21.21 -6.10
C GLY A 303 15.87 21.34 -7.39
N LYS A 304 16.16 20.55 -8.43
CA LYS A 304 15.38 20.55 -9.69
C LYS A 304 13.89 20.25 -9.44
N ARG A 305 13.60 19.25 -8.60
CA ARG A 305 12.22 18.89 -8.24
C ARG A 305 11.54 19.99 -7.43
N ARG A 306 12.26 20.60 -6.48
CA ARG A 306 11.74 21.73 -5.70
C ARG A 306 11.36 22.92 -6.58
N MET A 307 12.20 23.24 -7.58
CA MET A 307 11.88 24.29 -8.56
C MET A 307 10.62 23.95 -9.37
N ALA A 308 10.52 22.72 -9.86
CA ALA A 308 9.34 22.29 -10.60
C ALA A 308 8.05 22.30 -9.75
N ASN A 309 8.15 21.97 -8.45
CA ASN A 309 7.02 22.09 -7.51
C ASN A 309 6.59 23.56 -7.36
N LEU A 310 7.53 24.50 -7.28
CA LEU A 310 7.22 25.93 -7.21
C LEU A 310 6.55 26.43 -8.49
N ASP A 311 7.06 26.05 -9.66
CA ASP A 311 6.44 26.38 -10.96
C ASP A 311 5.02 25.80 -11.07
N MET A 312 4.82 24.58 -10.57
CA MET A 312 3.49 23.96 -10.53
C MET A 312 2.53 24.75 -9.61
N LEU A 313 2.99 25.33 -8.49
CA LEU A 313 2.16 26.19 -7.64
C LEU A 313 1.70 27.45 -8.38
N VAL A 314 2.60 28.09 -9.12
CA VAL A 314 2.28 29.26 -9.94
C VAL A 314 1.25 28.90 -11.01
N ASN A 315 1.43 27.77 -11.72
CA ASN A 315 0.47 27.32 -12.72
C ASN A 315 -0.90 26.98 -12.12
N LYS A 316 -0.94 26.35 -10.95
CA LYS A 316 -2.19 26.08 -10.22
C LYS A 316 -2.93 27.36 -9.80
N ALA A 317 -2.19 28.39 -9.40
CA ALA A 317 -2.77 29.68 -9.10
C ALA A 317 -3.36 30.33 -10.37
N ALA A 318 -2.67 30.24 -11.51
CA ALA A 318 -3.17 30.74 -12.80
C ALA A 318 -4.42 29.98 -13.28
N GLU A 319 -4.44 28.64 -13.14
CA GLU A 319 -5.62 27.82 -13.41
C GLU A 319 -6.81 28.21 -12.53
N TYR A 320 -6.56 28.43 -11.24
CA TYR A 320 -7.60 28.85 -10.30
C TYR A 320 -8.21 30.20 -10.69
N GLU A 321 -7.41 31.16 -11.15
CA GLU A 321 -7.88 32.49 -11.56
C GLU A 321 -8.79 32.48 -12.79
N ASN A 322 -8.76 31.41 -13.59
CA ASN A 322 -9.72 31.19 -14.68
C ASN A 322 -11.11 30.77 -14.17
N THR A 323 -11.27 30.51 -12.87
CA THR A 323 -12.57 30.20 -12.27
C THR A 323 -13.33 31.46 -11.88
N SER A 324 -14.59 31.31 -11.49
CA SER A 324 -15.42 32.44 -11.00
C SER A 324 -15.05 32.94 -9.60
N LEU A 325 -14.15 32.26 -8.89
CA LEU A 325 -13.74 32.60 -7.53
C LEU A 325 -12.37 33.31 -7.58
N HIS A 326 -12.29 34.49 -7.00
CA HIS A 326 -11.08 35.31 -6.98
C HIS A 326 -10.63 35.62 -5.55
N GLY A 327 -9.36 36.04 -5.39
CA GLY A 327 -8.77 36.51 -4.18
C GLY A 327 -8.03 35.44 -3.37
N LEU A 328 -6.98 35.88 -2.66
CA LEU A 328 -6.04 35.02 -1.94
C LEU A 328 -6.73 34.10 -0.93
N PHE A 329 -7.69 34.62 -0.16
CA PHE A 329 -8.47 33.84 0.80
C PHE A 329 -9.19 32.64 0.16
N ASN A 330 -9.87 32.85 -0.97
CA ASN A 330 -10.59 31.79 -1.65
C ASN A 330 -9.64 30.77 -2.29
N PHE A 331 -8.48 31.20 -2.79
CA PHE A 331 -7.42 30.31 -3.27
C PHE A 331 -6.89 29.41 -2.15
N LEU A 332 -6.57 29.96 -1.00
CA LEU A 332 -6.11 29.18 0.15
C LEU A 332 -7.17 28.15 0.58
N ARG A 333 -8.45 28.55 0.64
CA ARG A 333 -9.54 27.59 0.90
C ARG A 333 -9.67 26.50 -0.18
N TYR A 334 -9.40 26.83 -1.42
CA TYR A 334 -9.35 25.84 -2.50
C TYR A 334 -8.22 24.85 -2.28
N ILE A 335 -7.02 25.32 -1.94
CA ILE A 335 -5.87 24.45 -1.60
C ILE A 335 -6.20 23.56 -0.39
N ASP A 336 -6.78 24.12 0.69
CA ASP A 336 -7.17 23.34 1.87
C ASP A 336 -8.20 22.25 1.54
N LYS A 337 -9.12 22.51 0.61
CA LYS A 337 -10.05 21.48 0.11
C LYS A 337 -9.33 20.40 -0.68
N LEU A 338 -8.41 20.76 -1.57
CA LEU A 338 -7.61 19.78 -2.32
C LEU A 338 -6.84 18.87 -1.38
N GLN A 339 -6.19 19.43 -0.35
CA GLN A 339 -5.51 18.65 0.68
C GLN A 339 -6.46 17.73 1.45
N LYS A 340 -7.64 18.24 1.85
CA LYS A 340 -8.61 17.48 2.64
C LYS A 340 -9.25 16.31 1.88
N TYR A 341 -9.50 16.50 0.59
CA TYR A 341 -10.16 15.48 -0.23
C TYR A 341 -9.16 14.55 -0.94
N GLU A 342 -7.86 14.64 -0.56
CA GLU A 342 -6.80 13.82 -1.14
C GLU A 342 -6.90 13.79 -2.69
N VAL A 343 -7.25 14.92 -3.30
CA VAL A 343 -7.20 15.04 -4.75
C VAL A 343 -5.73 14.84 -5.12
N ASP A 344 -5.46 13.71 -5.76
CA ASP A 344 -4.12 13.23 -6.09
C ASP A 344 -3.47 14.19 -7.09
N MET A 345 -2.87 15.23 -6.56
CA MET A 345 -1.94 16.06 -7.29
C MET A 345 -0.56 15.51 -6.98
N GLY A 346 -0.11 14.56 -7.79
CA GLY A 346 1.28 14.08 -7.71
C GLY A 346 2.22 15.28 -7.72
N GLU A 347 3.35 15.19 -7.01
CA GLU A 347 4.45 16.13 -7.20
C GLU A 347 4.75 16.28 -8.69
N ALA A 348 5.26 17.44 -9.11
CA ALA A 348 5.65 17.68 -10.48
C ALA A 348 6.54 16.53 -10.96
N ASP A 349 6.03 15.73 -11.88
CA ASP A 349 6.73 14.59 -12.44
C ASP A 349 7.82 15.14 -13.36
N THR A 350 8.97 15.46 -12.77
CA THR A 350 10.15 15.96 -13.51
C THR A 350 10.92 14.83 -14.17
N MET A 351 10.50 13.57 -13.91
CA MET A 351 11.17 12.40 -14.40
C MET A 351 10.39 11.81 -15.59
N SER A 352 11.11 11.60 -16.68
CA SER A 352 10.63 10.86 -17.83
C SER A 352 10.38 9.39 -17.44
N GLU A 353 9.42 8.75 -18.08
CA GLU A 353 9.22 7.29 -17.96
C GLU A 353 10.50 6.48 -18.27
N ASN A 354 11.45 7.11 -18.96
CA ASN A 354 12.73 6.52 -19.37
C ASN A 354 13.88 6.70 -18.37
N ASP A 355 13.68 7.45 -17.28
CA ASP A 355 14.74 7.63 -16.29
C ASP A 355 15.02 6.33 -15.56
N ASP A 356 16.31 6.00 -15.38
CA ASP A 356 16.75 4.77 -14.72
C ASP A 356 16.67 4.91 -13.21
N VAL A 357 15.46 4.79 -12.66
CA VAL A 357 15.15 4.94 -11.24
C VAL A 357 14.17 3.88 -10.75
N VAL A 358 14.32 3.43 -9.51
CA VAL A 358 13.35 2.57 -8.83
C VAL A 358 12.09 3.38 -8.51
N ARG A 359 10.93 2.87 -8.92
CA ARG A 359 9.65 3.53 -8.69
C ARG A 359 8.98 2.98 -7.43
N ILE A 360 8.56 3.88 -6.55
CA ILE A 360 7.80 3.52 -5.34
C ILE A 360 6.40 4.09 -5.47
N MET A 361 5.39 3.22 -5.45
CA MET A 361 4.01 3.65 -5.63
C MET A 361 3.02 2.80 -4.81
N SER A 362 1.77 3.26 -4.71
CA SER A 362 0.73 2.45 -4.09
C SER A 362 0.23 1.35 -5.03
N ILE A 363 -0.21 0.22 -4.44
CA ILE A 363 -0.83 -0.88 -5.21
C ILE A 363 -1.99 -0.37 -6.07
N HIS A 364 -2.76 0.61 -5.60
CA HIS A 364 -3.87 1.18 -6.36
C HIS A 364 -3.42 1.90 -7.63
N LYS A 365 -2.30 2.64 -7.56
CA LYS A 365 -1.73 3.34 -8.74
C LYS A 365 -1.13 2.37 -9.76
N SER A 366 -0.71 1.19 -9.34
CA SER A 366 -0.17 0.16 -10.24
C SER A 366 -1.24 -0.58 -11.05
N LYS A 367 -2.54 -0.34 -10.77
CA LYS A 367 -3.62 -1.03 -11.49
C LYS A 367 -3.57 -0.68 -12.99
N GLY A 368 -3.50 -1.72 -13.82
CA GLY A 368 -3.37 -1.57 -15.28
C GLY A 368 -1.93 -1.49 -15.80
N LEU A 369 -0.95 -1.30 -14.91
CA LEU A 369 0.48 -1.31 -15.24
C LEU A 369 1.08 -2.71 -15.04
N GLU A 370 2.29 -2.92 -15.58
CA GLU A 370 3.09 -4.13 -15.40
C GLU A 370 4.56 -3.74 -15.25
N PHE A 371 5.30 -4.56 -14.51
CA PHE A 371 6.71 -4.29 -14.22
C PHE A 371 7.52 -5.58 -14.24
N PRO A 372 8.74 -5.57 -14.80
CA PRO A 372 9.59 -6.74 -14.83
C PRO A 372 9.84 -7.32 -13.42
N ILE A 373 10.22 -6.47 -12.47
CA ILE A 373 10.55 -6.87 -11.09
C ILE A 373 9.70 -6.08 -10.11
N VAL A 374 8.96 -6.79 -9.25
CA VAL A 374 8.05 -6.20 -8.28
C VAL A 374 8.45 -6.59 -6.86
N PHE A 375 8.65 -5.60 -6.01
CA PHE A 375 8.76 -5.76 -4.57
C PHE A 375 7.44 -5.39 -3.89
N VAL A 376 7.00 -6.23 -2.96
CA VAL A 376 5.82 -5.97 -2.12
C VAL A 376 6.24 -6.01 -0.66
N PRO A 377 6.71 -4.90 -0.09
CA PRO A 377 7.09 -4.82 1.32
C PRO A 377 5.90 -4.51 2.23
N ASP A 378 6.17 -4.32 3.55
CA ASP A 378 5.14 -4.11 4.60
C ASP A 378 4.14 -5.31 4.68
N MET A 379 4.53 -6.54 4.29
CA MET A 379 3.65 -7.71 4.26
C MET A 379 3.13 -8.09 5.65
N ASP A 380 3.85 -7.78 6.71
CA ASP A 380 3.48 -8.04 8.10
C ASP A 380 2.64 -6.92 8.73
N LYS A 381 2.38 -5.83 7.99
CA LYS A 381 1.55 -4.73 8.45
C LYS A 381 0.12 -5.19 8.67
N LYS A 382 -0.41 -4.89 9.87
CA LYS A 382 -1.79 -5.20 10.21
C LYS A 382 -2.78 -4.42 9.36
N TYR A 383 -3.88 -5.07 8.99
CA TYR A 383 -5.01 -4.44 8.31
C TYR A 383 -5.62 -3.31 9.15
N ASN A 384 -6.09 -2.27 8.49
CA ASN A 384 -6.84 -1.22 9.17
C ASN A 384 -8.27 -1.70 9.43
N LEU A 385 -8.59 -1.96 10.69
CA LEU A 385 -9.92 -2.39 11.14
C LEU A 385 -10.60 -1.32 12.00
N GLN A 386 -10.23 -0.05 11.83
CA GLN A 386 -10.72 1.06 12.64
C GLN A 386 -12.24 1.22 12.57
N ASP A 387 -12.82 0.98 11.40
CA ASP A 387 -14.27 1.05 11.14
C ASP A 387 -15.08 0.06 12.00
N THR A 388 -14.46 -1.05 12.45
CA THR A 388 -15.11 -2.03 13.35
C THR A 388 -15.28 -1.53 14.78
N THR A 389 -14.51 -0.51 15.16
CA THR A 389 -14.44 0.03 16.54
C THR A 389 -15.16 1.36 16.70
N GLU A 390 -15.71 1.92 15.64
CA GLU A 390 -16.44 3.18 15.67
C GLU A 390 -17.64 3.17 16.63
N ARG A 391 -18.05 4.37 17.06
CA ARG A 391 -19.20 4.53 17.97
C ARG A 391 -20.51 4.05 17.37
N VAL A 392 -20.67 4.28 16.07
CA VAL A 392 -21.80 3.86 15.26
C VAL A 392 -21.28 3.06 14.08
N ASN A 393 -21.65 1.80 13.99
CA ASN A 393 -21.32 0.97 12.84
C ASN A 393 -22.47 1.02 11.83
N PHE A 394 -22.14 1.16 10.56
CA PHE A 394 -23.11 1.09 9.46
C PHE A 394 -22.75 -0.07 8.54
N HIS A 395 -23.74 -0.88 8.21
CA HIS A 395 -23.58 -1.96 7.26
C HIS A 395 -24.76 -2.00 6.29
N VAL A 396 -24.48 -2.10 4.98
CA VAL A 396 -25.50 -2.00 3.92
C VAL A 396 -26.66 -3.00 4.11
N LYS A 397 -26.34 -4.23 4.51
CA LYS A 397 -27.34 -5.29 4.72
C LYS A 397 -28.00 -5.27 6.10
N PHE A 398 -27.28 -4.81 7.15
CA PHE A 398 -27.73 -4.93 8.55
C PHE A 398 -28.16 -3.60 9.19
N GLY A 399 -28.00 -2.46 8.48
CA GLY A 399 -28.40 -1.13 8.93
C GLY A 399 -27.42 -0.50 9.93
N LEU A 400 -27.92 0.01 11.06
CA LEU A 400 -27.15 0.74 12.07
C LEU A 400 -26.88 -0.10 13.32
N GLY A 401 -25.62 -0.15 13.75
CA GLY A 401 -25.19 -0.80 14.99
C GLY A 401 -24.82 0.22 16.06
N LEU A 402 -25.62 0.30 17.12
CA LEU A 402 -25.45 1.22 18.23
C LEU A 402 -25.03 0.49 19.51
N ASP A 403 -24.32 1.20 20.39
CA ASP A 403 -24.07 0.74 21.76
C ASP A 403 -25.36 0.86 22.60
N MET A 404 -25.56 -0.10 23.48
CA MET A 404 -26.56 -0.03 24.50
C MET A 404 -26.02 0.84 25.67
N VAL A 405 -26.72 1.91 25.99
CA VAL A 405 -26.32 2.85 27.04
C VAL A 405 -27.39 2.87 28.12
N ASP A 406 -27.01 2.49 29.32
CA ASP A 406 -27.83 2.68 30.52
C ASP A 406 -27.33 3.92 31.25
N THR A 407 -28.09 4.99 31.18
CA THR A 407 -27.73 6.28 31.78
C THR A 407 -27.87 6.26 33.32
N SER A 408 -28.75 5.40 33.87
CA SER A 408 -28.97 5.28 35.30
C SER A 408 -27.81 4.56 36.00
N LEU A 409 -27.29 3.52 35.35
CA LEU A 409 -26.15 2.75 35.83
C LEU A 409 -24.81 3.25 35.27
N ARG A 410 -24.83 4.25 34.41
CA ARG A 410 -23.64 4.75 33.68
C ARG A 410 -22.87 3.63 32.96
N LEU A 411 -23.60 2.64 32.45
CA LEU A 411 -23.04 1.50 31.75
C LEU A 411 -23.20 1.68 30.24
N ARG A 412 -22.14 1.31 29.53
CA ARG A 412 -22.15 1.23 28.06
C ARG A 412 -21.67 -0.15 27.64
N LYS A 413 -22.46 -0.86 26.83
CA LYS A 413 -22.12 -2.18 26.26
C LYS A 413 -22.38 -2.19 24.76
N LYS A 414 -21.54 -2.91 24.03
CA LYS A 414 -21.80 -3.17 22.60
C LYS A 414 -23.02 -4.05 22.49
N SER A 415 -24.04 -3.63 21.73
CA SER A 415 -25.21 -4.47 21.43
C SER A 415 -24.79 -5.70 20.62
N PHE A 416 -25.60 -6.76 20.62
CA PHE A 416 -25.38 -7.93 19.78
C PHE A 416 -25.34 -7.55 18.30
N GLN A 417 -26.28 -6.72 17.87
CA GLN A 417 -26.34 -6.19 16.51
C GLN A 417 -25.05 -5.47 16.10
N LYS A 418 -24.52 -4.61 16.98
CA LYS A 418 -23.25 -3.92 16.73
C LYS A 418 -22.07 -4.89 16.60
N ARG A 419 -22.05 -5.97 17.41
CA ARG A 419 -21.00 -7.00 17.32
C ARG A 419 -21.08 -7.77 15.99
N ALA A 420 -22.29 -8.18 15.58
CA ALA A 420 -22.49 -8.86 14.31
C ALA A 420 -22.10 -7.98 13.10
N MET A 421 -22.45 -6.69 13.16
CA MET A 421 -22.04 -5.73 12.13
C MET A 421 -20.53 -5.51 12.08
N ALA A 422 -19.88 -5.36 13.25
CA ALA A 422 -18.43 -5.21 13.31
C ALA A 422 -17.72 -6.41 12.69
N GLU A 423 -18.24 -7.63 12.91
CA GLU A 423 -17.71 -8.84 12.27
C GLU A 423 -17.96 -8.83 10.75
N GLY A 424 -19.14 -8.45 10.30
CA GLY A 424 -19.41 -8.29 8.87
C GLY A 424 -18.51 -7.26 8.18
N ILE A 425 -18.29 -6.11 8.83
CA ILE A 425 -17.37 -5.07 8.34
C ILE A 425 -15.94 -5.63 8.30
N ARG A 426 -15.51 -6.38 9.33
CA ARG A 426 -14.18 -7.00 9.38
C ARG A 426 -13.96 -7.97 8.22
N LEU A 427 -14.93 -8.86 7.95
CA LEU A 427 -14.84 -9.82 6.84
C LEU A 427 -14.79 -9.12 5.48
N ASN A 428 -15.61 -8.10 5.28
CA ASN A 428 -15.59 -7.31 4.05
C ASN A 428 -14.23 -6.60 3.87
N SER A 429 -13.66 -6.04 4.94
CA SER A 429 -12.35 -5.39 4.91
C SER A 429 -11.22 -6.37 4.57
N ILE A 430 -11.22 -7.58 5.18
CA ILE A 430 -10.23 -8.61 4.84
C ILE A 430 -10.38 -9.03 3.37
N GLY A 431 -11.61 -9.24 2.89
CA GLY A 431 -11.85 -9.58 1.48
C GLY A 431 -11.37 -8.48 0.52
N GLU A 432 -11.49 -7.21 0.90
CA GLU A 432 -10.93 -6.11 0.10
C GLU A 432 -9.40 -6.12 0.12
N GLU A 433 -8.77 -6.36 1.26
CA GLU A 433 -7.32 -6.50 1.37
C GLU A 433 -6.80 -7.68 0.52
N LEU A 434 -7.49 -8.82 0.48
CA LEU A 434 -7.12 -9.93 -0.39
C LEU A 434 -7.17 -9.56 -1.88
N ARG A 435 -8.18 -8.81 -2.30
CA ARG A 435 -8.26 -8.30 -3.68
C ARG A 435 -7.13 -7.32 -4.01
N VAL A 436 -6.75 -6.47 -3.04
CA VAL A 436 -5.62 -5.56 -3.19
C VAL A 436 -4.30 -6.34 -3.31
N LEU A 437 -4.12 -7.37 -2.49
CA LEU A 437 -2.95 -8.27 -2.59
C LEU A 437 -2.91 -8.95 -3.97
N TYR A 438 -4.04 -9.46 -4.47
CA TYR A 438 -4.13 -10.05 -5.80
C TYR A 438 -3.65 -9.08 -6.90
N VAL A 439 -4.10 -7.82 -6.82
CA VAL A 439 -3.63 -6.79 -7.77
C VAL A 439 -2.12 -6.61 -7.66
N ALA A 440 -1.53 -6.57 -6.46
CA ALA A 440 -0.10 -6.39 -6.29
C ALA A 440 0.70 -7.55 -6.90
N LEU A 441 0.33 -8.80 -6.58
CA LEU A 441 1.06 -9.98 -7.00
C LEU A 441 0.99 -10.20 -8.53
N THR A 442 -0.12 -9.78 -9.16
CA THR A 442 -0.31 -9.89 -10.62
C THR A 442 0.34 -8.76 -11.42
N ARG A 443 1.12 -7.86 -10.82
CA ARG A 443 1.86 -6.82 -11.55
C ARG A 443 3.20 -7.29 -12.07
N ALA A 444 3.77 -8.35 -11.49
CA ALA A 444 5.09 -8.86 -11.83
C ALA A 444 5.07 -9.63 -13.17
N VAL A 445 6.08 -9.37 -14.02
CA VAL A 445 6.29 -10.07 -15.28
C VAL A 445 7.33 -11.18 -15.11
N GLU A 446 8.52 -10.85 -14.57
CA GLU A 446 9.69 -11.72 -14.49
C GLU A 446 9.97 -12.21 -13.07
N LYS A 447 9.85 -11.32 -12.07
CA LYS A 447 10.20 -11.61 -10.68
C LYS A 447 9.31 -10.88 -9.69
N LEU A 448 8.87 -11.62 -8.67
CA LEU A 448 8.07 -11.12 -7.57
C LEU A 448 8.80 -11.35 -6.24
N ILE A 449 8.96 -10.32 -5.44
CA ILE A 449 9.65 -10.38 -4.15
C ILE A 449 8.72 -9.83 -3.07
N LEU A 450 8.28 -10.72 -2.18
CA LEU A 450 7.49 -10.38 -1.01
C LEU A 450 8.44 -10.06 0.14
N VAL A 451 8.23 -8.96 0.86
CA VAL A 451 9.13 -8.57 1.96
C VAL A 451 8.34 -8.37 3.23
N GLY A 452 8.80 -8.96 4.33
CA GLY A 452 8.17 -8.79 5.62
C GLY A 452 9.14 -8.89 6.78
N GLY A 453 8.96 -8.04 7.78
CA GLY A 453 9.81 -7.99 8.95
C GLY A 453 9.21 -8.77 10.13
N ILE A 454 10.05 -9.55 10.80
CA ILE A 454 9.69 -10.31 11.99
C ILE A 454 10.67 -9.98 13.11
N ALA A 455 10.14 -9.66 14.29
CA ALA A 455 10.99 -9.51 15.47
C ALA A 455 11.75 -10.80 15.75
N ASP A 456 13.03 -10.71 16.06
CA ASP A 456 13.93 -11.84 16.34
C ASP A 456 13.32 -12.83 17.34
N SER A 457 12.72 -12.32 18.41
CA SER A 457 12.05 -13.14 19.46
C SER A 457 10.84 -13.95 18.96
N LYS A 458 10.29 -13.65 17.80
CA LYS A 458 9.10 -14.31 17.21
C LYS A 458 9.45 -15.12 15.97
N TYR A 459 10.67 -15.05 15.49
CA TYR A 459 11.08 -15.67 14.23
C TYR A 459 10.79 -17.17 14.23
N ASP A 460 11.39 -17.93 15.16
CA ASP A 460 11.26 -19.40 15.20
C ASP A 460 9.81 -19.83 15.36
N SER A 461 9.07 -19.19 16.24
CA SER A 461 7.64 -19.50 16.45
C SER A 461 6.76 -19.19 15.23
N SER A 462 7.12 -18.22 14.42
CA SER A 462 6.43 -17.92 13.16
C SER A 462 6.75 -18.94 12.09
N MET A 463 8.01 -19.35 11.97
CA MET A 463 8.44 -20.40 11.05
C MET A 463 7.73 -21.73 11.33
N GLU A 464 7.73 -22.20 12.59
CA GLU A 464 7.02 -23.39 12.99
C GLU A 464 5.50 -23.33 12.75
N ARG A 465 4.90 -22.15 12.93
CA ARG A 465 3.48 -21.95 12.66
C ARG A 465 3.16 -22.07 11.17
N TRP A 466 3.96 -21.46 10.32
CA TRP A 466 3.77 -21.52 8.87
C TRP A 466 4.04 -22.91 8.31
N GLU A 467 5.08 -23.61 8.79
CA GLU A 467 5.37 -24.99 8.40
C GLU A 467 4.22 -25.94 8.77
N ARG A 468 3.72 -25.86 10.00
CA ARG A 468 2.54 -26.65 10.41
C ARG A 468 1.32 -26.36 9.54
N ARG A 469 1.16 -25.10 9.13
CA ARG A 469 0.06 -24.70 8.27
C ARG A 469 0.21 -25.27 6.86
N ALA A 470 1.40 -25.25 6.31
CA ALA A 470 1.69 -25.80 5.00
C ALA A 470 1.33 -27.31 4.89
N GLN A 471 1.45 -28.03 6.00
CA GLN A 471 1.10 -29.46 6.10
C GLN A 471 -0.40 -29.73 6.22
N THR A 472 -1.20 -28.71 6.54
CA THR A 472 -2.67 -28.85 6.67
C THR A 472 -3.29 -28.78 5.28
N HIS A 473 -3.81 -29.89 4.79
CA HIS A 473 -4.44 -29.98 3.46
C HIS A 473 -5.78 -29.23 3.42
N GLY A 474 -6.05 -28.58 2.30
CA GLY A 474 -7.14 -27.71 1.92
C GLY A 474 -8.51 -27.82 2.61
N GLY A 475 -9.17 -26.67 2.74
CA GLY A 475 -10.55 -26.58 3.20
C GLY A 475 -10.77 -25.97 4.59
N ASP A 476 -9.74 -25.86 5.44
CA ASP A 476 -9.88 -25.14 6.71
C ASP A 476 -9.55 -23.65 6.52
N TYR A 477 -10.52 -22.90 6.06
CA TYR A 477 -10.41 -21.44 5.94
C TYR A 477 -10.49 -20.70 7.29
N GLY A 478 -10.68 -21.42 8.39
CA GLY A 478 -10.83 -20.81 9.72
C GLY A 478 -9.65 -19.94 10.13
N TYR A 479 -8.45 -20.26 9.66
CA TYR A 479 -7.24 -19.48 9.96
C TYR A 479 -7.23 -18.10 9.27
N VAL A 480 -7.79 -17.98 8.05
CA VAL A 480 -7.82 -16.71 7.32
C VAL A 480 -8.58 -15.64 8.10
N TYR A 481 -9.59 -16.06 8.87
CA TYR A 481 -10.34 -15.17 9.76
C TYR A 481 -9.53 -14.71 10.98
N THR A 482 -8.45 -15.37 11.32
CA THR A 482 -7.64 -15.05 12.51
C THR A 482 -6.46 -14.15 12.19
N TYR A 483 -5.96 -14.16 10.96
CA TYR A 483 -4.82 -13.36 10.55
C TYR A 483 -5.20 -11.94 10.18
N SER A 484 -4.27 -11.03 10.41
CA SER A 484 -4.47 -9.59 10.24
C SER A 484 -3.43 -8.92 9.36
N ASN A 485 -2.59 -9.70 8.67
CA ASN A 485 -1.55 -9.21 7.76
C ASN A 485 -1.37 -10.17 6.58
N TYR A 486 -0.72 -9.68 5.51
CA TYR A 486 -0.47 -10.46 4.30
C TYR A 486 0.58 -11.55 4.49
N LEU A 487 1.58 -11.31 5.36
CA LEU A 487 2.69 -12.22 5.56
C LEU A 487 2.22 -13.57 6.11
N ASP A 488 1.40 -13.55 7.16
CA ASP A 488 0.86 -14.77 7.76
C ASP A 488 -0.06 -15.57 6.81
N LEU A 489 -0.62 -14.90 5.79
CA LEU A 489 -1.44 -15.56 4.77
C LEU A 489 -0.60 -16.17 3.64
N ALA A 490 0.42 -15.48 3.15
CA ALA A 490 1.21 -15.91 2.01
C ALA A 490 2.37 -16.85 2.38
N ALA A 491 3.00 -16.64 3.54
CA ALA A 491 4.19 -17.39 3.94
C ALA A 491 4.01 -18.92 3.99
N PRO A 492 2.87 -19.50 4.44
CA PRO A 492 2.72 -20.95 4.50
C PRO A 492 2.95 -21.66 3.15
N VAL A 493 2.66 -20.99 2.03
CA VAL A 493 2.83 -21.58 0.69
C VAL A 493 4.29 -21.87 0.39
N PHE A 494 5.22 -21.10 0.95
CA PHE A 494 6.67 -21.29 0.79
C PHE A 494 7.23 -22.53 1.51
N PHE A 495 6.43 -23.18 2.34
CA PHE A 495 6.78 -24.42 3.06
C PHE A 495 6.13 -25.67 2.45
N LYS A 496 5.37 -25.54 1.36
CA LYS A 496 4.77 -26.68 0.67
C LYS A 496 5.81 -27.37 -0.19
N SER A 497 5.99 -28.68 -0.05
CA SER A 497 6.98 -29.46 -0.79
C SER A 497 6.79 -29.42 -2.32
N VAL A 498 5.55 -29.27 -2.78
CA VAL A 498 5.20 -29.24 -4.22
C VAL A 498 5.64 -27.94 -4.90
N THR A 499 5.86 -26.86 -4.14
CA THR A 499 6.17 -25.52 -4.68
C THR A 499 7.63 -25.11 -4.52
N SER A 500 8.47 -25.97 -3.94
CA SER A 500 9.86 -25.64 -3.56
C SER A 500 10.77 -25.28 -4.74
N GLU A 501 10.47 -25.73 -5.96
CA GLU A 501 11.26 -25.40 -7.16
C GLU A 501 11.00 -23.98 -7.70
N VAL A 502 9.87 -23.38 -7.35
CA VAL A 502 9.40 -22.07 -7.87
C VAL A 502 9.49 -20.97 -6.83
N LEU A 503 9.47 -21.34 -5.56
CA LEU A 503 9.41 -20.43 -4.43
C LEU A 503 10.71 -20.47 -3.63
N GLU A 504 11.30 -19.32 -3.35
CA GLU A 504 12.52 -19.17 -2.57
C GLU A 504 12.24 -18.41 -1.28
N LEU A 505 12.65 -18.97 -0.15
CA LEU A 505 12.65 -18.26 1.13
C LEU A 505 14.06 -17.80 1.45
N ARG A 506 14.23 -16.50 1.65
CA ARG A 506 15.49 -15.87 2.07
C ARG A 506 15.31 -15.14 3.38
N THR A 507 16.29 -15.24 4.26
CA THR A 507 16.31 -14.51 5.53
C THR A 507 17.48 -13.55 5.56
N VAL A 508 17.19 -12.30 5.96
CA VAL A 508 18.20 -11.26 6.18
C VAL A 508 18.29 -11.02 7.68
N THR A 509 19.50 -11.16 8.22
CA THR A 509 19.80 -10.87 9.63
C THR A 509 20.66 -9.61 9.70
N PHE A 510 20.31 -8.71 10.60
CA PHE A 510 21.05 -7.45 10.81
C PHE A 510 21.97 -7.60 12.02
N GLY A 511 23.26 -7.27 11.85
CA GLY A 511 24.27 -7.31 12.92
C GLY A 511 24.08 -6.18 13.94
N ARG A 512 24.48 -6.44 15.17
CA ARG A 512 24.53 -5.40 16.20
C ARG A 512 25.66 -4.42 15.90
N GLY A 513 25.34 -3.25 15.43
CA GLY A 513 26.31 -2.13 15.49
C GLY A 513 26.59 -1.34 14.22
N ASP A 514 26.50 -1.88 13.01
CA ASP A 514 26.95 -1.16 11.81
C ASP A 514 25.95 -1.07 10.64
N GLY A 515 24.70 -1.51 10.80
CA GLY A 515 23.70 -1.45 9.71
C GLY A 515 24.07 -2.26 8.47
N ASN A 516 25.07 -3.14 8.58
CA ASN A 516 25.47 -4.03 7.50
C ASN A 516 24.68 -5.33 7.55
N VAL A 517 24.22 -5.78 6.39
CA VAL A 517 23.60 -7.09 6.20
C VAL A 517 24.67 -8.15 6.45
N ASP A 518 24.62 -8.84 7.61
CA ASP A 518 25.67 -9.78 8.00
C ASP A 518 25.64 -11.10 7.21
N SER A 519 24.45 -11.55 6.73
CA SER A 519 24.32 -12.72 5.87
C SER A 519 22.98 -12.76 5.17
N LEU A 520 23.01 -13.19 3.91
CA LEU A 520 21.85 -13.65 3.16
C LEU A 520 21.91 -15.19 3.17
N ASP A 521 21.31 -15.80 4.18
CA ASP A 521 21.26 -17.25 4.25
C ASP A 521 20.07 -17.78 3.43
N LYS A 522 20.38 -18.57 2.43
CA LYS A 522 19.40 -19.48 1.82
C LYS A 522 19.13 -20.59 2.84
N MET A 523 17.86 -20.89 3.13
CA MET A 523 17.57 -22.11 3.85
C MET A 523 18.18 -23.31 3.12
N PRO A 524 18.86 -24.23 3.84
CA PRO A 524 19.31 -25.48 3.24
C PRO A 524 18.08 -26.16 2.65
N GLU A 525 18.22 -26.64 1.43
CA GLU A 525 17.25 -27.53 0.79
C GLU A 525 16.86 -28.58 1.84
N THR A 526 15.61 -28.60 2.27
CA THR A 526 15.11 -29.61 3.19
C THR A 526 15.35 -30.94 2.52
N GLY A 527 16.39 -31.63 2.98
CA GLY A 527 16.84 -32.86 2.41
C GLY A 527 15.71 -33.88 2.36
N THR A 528 15.24 -34.18 1.17
CA THR A 528 14.48 -35.37 0.87
C THR A 528 15.39 -36.57 1.11
N GLN A 529 15.48 -37.02 2.37
CA GLN A 529 15.96 -38.37 2.66
C GLN A 529 14.91 -39.37 2.17
N GLY A 530 15.20 -39.99 1.03
CA GLY A 530 14.70 -41.33 0.68
C GLY A 530 13.21 -41.42 0.34
N MET A 531 12.83 -40.91 -0.81
CA MET A 531 11.70 -41.48 -1.57
C MET A 531 12.18 -41.89 -2.95
N ASP A 532 11.87 -43.13 -3.31
CA ASP A 532 12.28 -43.77 -4.57
C ASP A 532 11.84 -42.94 -5.78
N SER A 533 12.75 -42.83 -6.75
CA SER A 533 12.72 -42.02 -7.96
C SER A 533 11.65 -42.40 -9.01
N HIS A 534 10.47 -42.89 -8.60
CA HIS A 534 9.45 -43.34 -9.54
C HIS A 534 8.09 -42.59 -9.47
N ASP A 535 7.90 -41.62 -8.55
CA ASP A 535 6.64 -40.90 -8.44
C ASP A 535 6.82 -39.37 -8.41
N VAL A 536 7.77 -38.82 -9.16
CA VAL A 536 7.84 -37.39 -9.41
C VAL A 536 6.81 -37.05 -10.49
N VAL A 537 5.57 -36.79 -10.05
CA VAL A 537 4.55 -36.17 -10.90
C VAL A 537 4.97 -34.71 -11.06
N THR A 538 5.49 -34.37 -12.25
CA THR A 538 5.83 -32.99 -12.57
C THR A 538 4.58 -32.12 -12.52
N ARG A 539 4.72 -30.86 -12.11
CA ARG A 539 3.63 -29.87 -11.93
C ARG A 539 2.79 -29.71 -13.21
N ASP A 540 3.41 -29.80 -14.36
CA ASP A 540 2.73 -29.78 -15.66
C ASP A 540 1.76 -30.97 -15.82
N THR A 541 2.12 -32.14 -15.30
CA THR A 541 1.26 -33.35 -15.30
C THR A 541 0.08 -33.21 -14.34
N LEU A 542 0.23 -32.47 -13.22
CA LEU A 542 -0.89 -32.19 -12.32
C LEU A 542 -1.87 -31.17 -12.94
N TYR A 543 -1.38 -30.19 -13.66
CA TYR A 543 -2.22 -29.24 -14.39
C TYR A 543 -2.96 -29.90 -15.56
N GLU A 544 -2.30 -30.82 -16.31
CA GLU A 544 -2.94 -31.61 -17.36
C GLU A 544 -3.99 -32.60 -16.80
N VAL A 545 -3.77 -33.16 -15.62
CA VAL A 545 -4.75 -34.03 -14.96
C VAL A 545 -5.97 -33.23 -14.49
N TYR A 546 -5.81 -32.00 -14.01
CA TYR A 546 -6.93 -31.16 -13.58
C TYR A 546 -7.68 -30.50 -14.74
N THR A 547 -7.02 -30.18 -15.86
CA THR A 547 -7.66 -29.61 -17.05
C THR A 547 -8.10 -30.67 -18.05
N GLY A 548 -7.55 -31.86 -18.01
CA GLY A 548 -7.82 -32.97 -18.95
C GLY A 548 -8.98 -33.87 -18.57
N SER A 549 -9.49 -33.84 -17.33
CA SER A 549 -10.61 -34.68 -16.89
C SER A 549 -11.99 -34.19 -17.29
N GLU A 550 -12.14 -32.94 -17.73
CA GLU A 550 -13.42 -32.38 -18.19
C GLU A 550 -13.63 -32.38 -19.71
N ALA A 551 -12.63 -32.78 -20.50
CA ALA A 551 -12.71 -32.74 -21.97
C ALA A 551 -13.16 -34.06 -22.64
N GLN A 552 -13.54 -35.11 -21.90
CA GLN A 552 -13.88 -36.41 -22.51
C GLN A 552 -15.31 -36.94 -22.27
N ASP A 553 -16.21 -36.22 -21.64
CA ASP A 553 -17.61 -36.65 -21.46
C ASP A 553 -18.63 -35.83 -22.23
N GLY A 554 -18.46 -35.77 -23.52
CA GLY A 554 -19.43 -35.13 -24.39
C GLY A 554 -19.55 -35.77 -25.74
N VAL A 555 -19.99 -37.05 -25.86
CA VAL A 555 -20.81 -37.61 -26.95
C VAL A 555 -21.09 -39.11 -26.69
N ALA A 556 -22.27 -39.46 -26.18
CA ALA A 556 -22.99 -40.68 -26.58
C ALA A 556 -24.43 -40.58 -26.13
N SER A 557 -25.27 -40.43 -27.09
CA SER A 557 -26.72 -40.61 -27.06
C SER A 557 -27.14 -42.04 -26.69
N GLY A 558 -28.23 -42.18 -25.91
CA GLY A 558 -29.03 -43.36 -26.08
C GLY A 558 -29.62 -43.98 -24.82
N SER A 559 -30.88 -43.63 -24.54
CA SER A 559 -32.00 -44.50 -24.13
C SER A 559 -31.95 -45.36 -22.87
N ASN A 560 -32.94 -45.05 -22.03
CA ASN A 560 -33.87 -45.92 -21.30
C ASN A 560 -33.49 -46.66 -20.03
N SER A 561 -34.31 -46.32 -19.08
CA SER A 561 -35.11 -47.15 -18.15
C SER A 561 -34.61 -47.32 -16.72
N SER A 562 -35.46 -46.78 -15.87
CA SER A 562 -36.02 -47.37 -14.64
C SER A 562 -35.10 -47.86 -13.52
N ASP A 563 -35.43 -47.28 -12.42
CA ASP A 563 -35.66 -47.88 -11.11
C ASP A 563 -34.54 -47.88 -10.04
N ASP A 564 -35.02 -47.34 -8.96
CA ASP A 564 -34.76 -47.64 -7.54
C ASP A 564 -33.39 -47.42 -6.88
N GLY A 565 -33.49 -46.60 -5.85
CA GLY A 565 -32.90 -46.90 -4.56
C GLY A 565 -31.89 -45.90 -4.00
N ASN A 566 -32.39 -45.00 -3.21
CA ASN A 566 -31.80 -44.49 -1.95
C ASN A 566 -30.26 -44.66 -1.78
N ASP A 567 -29.54 -43.56 -1.83
CA ASP A 567 -28.52 -43.35 -0.82
C ASP A 567 -28.46 -41.88 -0.41
N VAL A 568 -28.78 -41.68 0.87
CA VAL A 568 -28.98 -40.40 1.53
C VAL A 568 -27.61 -39.78 1.87
N ASP A 569 -27.45 -38.60 1.35
CA ASP A 569 -26.40 -37.64 1.65
C ASP A 569 -26.31 -37.37 3.16
N LYS A 570 -25.26 -37.85 3.84
CA LYS A 570 -25.02 -37.67 5.28
C LYS A 570 -24.33 -36.36 5.66
N ASN A 571 -24.08 -35.45 4.73
CA ASN A 571 -23.40 -34.19 5.03
C ASN A 571 -24.31 -32.94 5.10
N ASP A 572 -25.62 -33.09 4.78
CA ASP A 572 -26.56 -31.96 4.82
C ASP A 572 -27.25 -31.78 6.18
N ASP A 573 -27.19 -32.77 7.06
CA ASP A 573 -27.82 -32.71 8.38
C ASP A 573 -27.11 -31.82 9.39
N GLY A 574 -25.80 -31.71 9.32
CA GLY A 574 -25.03 -30.84 10.25
C GLY A 574 -25.27 -29.35 10.03
N ASN A 575 -25.47 -28.94 8.79
CA ASN A 575 -25.76 -27.54 8.46
C ASN A 575 -27.23 -27.16 8.73
N ARG A 576 -28.14 -28.11 8.63
CA ARG A 576 -29.56 -27.91 9.00
C ARG A 576 -29.72 -27.79 10.53
N GLU A 577 -29.03 -28.63 11.28
CA GLU A 577 -29.08 -28.58 12.73
C GLU A 577 -28.52 -27.27 13.30
N LEU A 578 -27.43 -26.74 12.73
CA LEU A 578 -26.88 -25.40 13.05
C LEU A 578 -27.84 -24.28 12.65
N ALA A 579 -28.46 -24.34 11.49
CA ALA A 579 -29.45 -23.36 11.04
C ALA A 579 -30.70 -23.36 11.91
N ASP A 580 -31.16 -24.54 12.37
CA ASP A 580 -32.33 -24.67 13.26
C ASP A 580 -32.02 -24.25 14.69
N ILE A 581 -30.79 -24.48 15.18
CA ILE A 581 -30.30 -23.94 16.47
C ILE A 581 -30.23 -22.40 16.39
N PHE A 582 -29.77 -21.85 15.29
CA PHE A 582 -29.78 -20.40 15.08
C PHE A 582 -31.20 -19.85 15.00
N ARG A 583 -32.11 -20.46 14.22
CA ARG A 583 -33.52 -20.05 14.15
C ARG A 583 -34.24 -20.12 15.50
N SER A 584 -34.07 -21.19 16.25
CA SER A 584 -34.67 -21.33 17.57
C SER A 584 -34.17 -20.30 18.60
N ARG A 585 -32.96 -19.77 18.42
CA ARG A 585 -32.43 -18.68 19.23
C ARG A 585 -32.92 -17.30 18.79
N PHE A 586 -33.32 -17.12 17.54
CA PHE A 586 -33.88 -15.86 17.04
C PHE A 586 -35.38 -15.71 17.31
N ASP A 587 -36.12 -16.83 17.51
CA ASP A 587 -37.53 -16.83 17.86
C ASP A 587 -37.81 -16.66 19.36
N TYR A 588 -36.74 -16.40 20.17
CA TYR A 588 -36.90 -16.11 21.57
C TYR A 588 -37.54 -14.73 21.77
N GLN A 589 -38.85 -14.72 22.01
CA GLN A 589 -39.59 -13.54 22.44
C GLN A 589 -39.18 -13.20 23.88
N TYR A 590 -38.62 -12.00 24.05
CA TYR A 590 -38.33 -11.46 25.37
C TYR A 590 -39.62 -11.31 26.17
N PRO A 591 -39.69 -11.80 27.41
CA PRO A 591 -40.89 -11.75 28.24
C PRO A 591 -41.19 -10.36 28.83
N TYR A 592 -40.62 -9.30 28.29
CA TYR A 592 -40.93 -7.95 28.73
C TYR A 592 -41.55 -7.17 27.59
N GLU A 593 -42.82 -6.82 27.76
CA GLU A 593 -43.50 -5.83 26.92
C GLU A 593 -42.73 -4.51 27.02
N LEU A 594 -42.26 -4.02 25.88
CA LEU A 594 -41.78 -2.65 25.76
C LEU A 594 -43.00 -1.74 25.98
N SER A 595 -43.12 -1.20 27.20
CA SER A 595 -44.07 -0.12 27.45
C SER A 595 -43.73 1.06 26.53
N THR A 596 -44.60 1.26 25.54
CA THR A 596 -44.64 2.46 24.72
C THR A 596 -45.02 3.66 25.58
N HIS A 597 -44.03 4.34 26.16
CA HIS A 597 -44.15 5.72 26.64
C HIS A 597 -42.87 6.47 26.36
N LEU A 598 -43.00 7.40 25.39
CA LEU A 598 -42.13 8.47 24.88
C LEU A 598 -41.34 8.13 23.65
#